data_3f95381ef5bbe65d8b0f2ffb69a90f12
#
_entry.id   3f95381ef5bbe65d8b0f2ffb69a90f12
#
_cell.length_a   1.000
_cell.length_b   1.000
_cell.length_c   1.000
_cell.angle_alpha   90.00
_cell.angle_beta   90.00
_cell.angle_gamma   90.00
#
_symmetry.space_group_name_H-M   'P 1'
#
loop_
_entity.id
_entity.type
_entity.pdbx_description
1 polymer ?
#
loop_
_entity_poly.entity_id
_entity_poly.type
_entity_poly.pdbx_seq_one_letter_code
_entity_poly.pdbx_strand_id
1 'polypeptide(L)'
;GVYDIIKTNSDKLSRSANGESVDIKYILDIRDFDDHPEKELFTKEFNDILNDDEVSVVAEVMGGLHPAYEFTKSLLEAGKSVVTSNKELVATYGTELLEIARGKNVNYFFEASVGGGIPIIRPMHQCLTANNILKIAGILNGTTNYILDQMIRKGKTFETALKDAQNNGFAERNP
;
A
#
# COMPACT_ATOMS: atom_id res chain seq x y z
N GLY A 1 13.05 0.99 -1.78
CA GLY A 1 11.60 1.08 -1.63
C GLY A 1 11.17 1.95 -0.45
N VAL A 2 10.15 1.53 0.32
CA VAL A 2 9.64 2.31 1.48
C VAL A 2 10.77 2.66 2.46
N TYR A 3 11.64 1.72 2.77
CA TYR A 3 12.83 1.95 3.60
C TYR A 3 13.67 3.14 3.12
N ASP A 4 14.06 3.15 1.85
CA ASP A 4 14.91 4.20 1.28
C ASP A 4 14.23 5.57 1.31
N ILE A 5 12.91 5.59 1.04
CA ILE A 5 12.12 6.82 1.07
C ILE A 5 12.09 7.42 2.48
N ILE A 6 11.86 6.60 3.51
CA ILE A 6 11.82 7.05 4.90
C ILE A 6 13.20 7.55 5.32
N LYS A 7 14.27 6.79 5.07
CA LYS A 7 15.64 7.18 5.43
C LYS A 7 16.09 8.46 4.72
N THR A 8 15.83 8.60 3.42
CA THR A 8 16.23 9.77 2.64
C THR A 8 15.46 11.04 3.01
N ASN A 9 14.20 10.89 3.49
CA ASN A 9 13.31 12.02 3.76
C ASN A 9 12.99 12.17 5.26
N SER A 10 13.78 11.61 6.17
CA SER A 10 13.49 11.61 7.61
C SER A 10 13.20 13.00 8.17
N ASP A 11 14.03 14.01 7.87
CA ASP A 11 13.84 15.40 8.31
C ASP A 11 12.52 16.02 7.80
N LYS A 12 12.14 15.69 6.57
CA LYS A 12 10.89 16.19 5.97
C LYS A 12 9.68 15.52 6.59
N LEU A 13 9.77 14.22 6.84
CA LEU A 13 8.72 13.44 7.50
C LEU A 13 8.52 13.91 8.94
N SER A 14 9.60 14.11 9.70
CA SER A 14 9.54 14.63 11.06
C SER A 14 8.85 15.99 11.13
N ARG A 15 9.20 16.94 10.23
CA ARG A 15 8.49 18.24 10.15
C ARG A 15 7.00 18.09 9.89
N SER A 16 6.62 17.12 9.04
CA SER A 16 5.20 16.83 8.73
C SER A 16 4.47 16.13 9.88
N ALA A 17 5.21 15.48 10.77
CA ALA A 17 4.73 14.79 11.96
C ALA A 17 4.87 15.67 13.24
N ASN A 18 4.77 16.99 13.11
CA ASN A 18 4.87 17.95 14.23
C ASN A 18 6.17 17.84 15.04
N GLY A 19 7.26 17.41 14.41
CA GLY A 19 8.57 17.27 15.03
C GLY A 19 8.85 15.87 15.61
N GLU A 20 7.89 14.94 15.53
CA GLU A 20 8.12 13.55 15.92
C GLU A 20 9.02 12.84 14.91
N SER A 21 9.94 11.99 15.36
CA SER A 21 10.73 11.16 14.48
C SER A 21 9.90 10.03 13.88
N VAL A 22 10.21 9.69 12.62
CA VAL A 22 9.65 8.51 11.96
C VAL A 22 10.79 7.54 11.71
N ASP A 23 10.92 6.55 12.57
CA ASP A 23 11.97 5.57 12.54
C ASP A 23 11.45 4.19 12.14
N ILE A 24 12.27 3.43 11.41
CA ILE A 24 11.96 2.04 11.05
C ILE A 24 12.51 1.14 12.14
N LYS A 25 11.64 0.40 12.81
CA LYS A 25 12.02 -0.52 13.87
C LYS A 25 12.17 -1.94 13.36
N TYR A 26 11.29 -2.38 12.47
CA TYR A 26 11.31 -3.73 11.90
C TYR A 26 11.08 -3.72 10.40
N ILE A 27 11.67 -4.72 9.74
CA ILE A 27 11.37 -5.08 8.35
C ILE A 27 11.09 -6.58 8.34
N LEU A 28 9.83 -6.96 8.11
CA LEU A 28 9.43 -8.37 7.98
C LEU A 28 9.69 -8.86 6.56
N ASP A 29 10.56 -9.83 6.40
CA ASP A 29 10.82 -10.51 5.12
C ASP A 29 11.23 -11.95 5.37
N ILE A 30 10.81 -12.87 4.49
CA ILE A 30 11.18 -14.30 4.57
C ILE A 30 12.60 -14.58 4.07
N ARG A 31 13.20 -13.65 3.33
CA ARG A 31 14.56 -13.76 2.78
C ARG A 31 15.59 -13.34 3.82
N ASP A 32 16.83 -13.76 3.59
CA ASP A 32 17.97 -13.33 4.38
C ASP A 32 18.63 -12.08 3.79
N PHE A 33 19.04 -11.15 4.66
CA PHE A 33 19.67 -9.88 4.30
C PHE A 33 20.96 -9.65 5.08
N ASP A 34 21.81 -10.69 5.14
CA ASP A 34 23.06 -10.69 5.94
C ASP A 34 24.03 -9.58 5.54
N ASP A 35 24.02 -9.17 4.27
CA ASP A 35 24.87 -8.09 3.74
C ASP A 35 24.26 -6.69 3.87
N HIS A 36 23.03 -6.56 4.41
CA HIS A 36 22.41 -5.26 4.56
C HIS A 36 23.03 -4.48 5.75
N PRO A 37 23.35 -3.18 5.59
CA PRO A 37 24.00 -2.40 6.65
C PRO A 37 23.18 -2.30 7.95
N GLU A 38 21.86 -2.42 7.88
CA GLU A 38 20.94 -2.44 9.02
C GLU A 38 20.23 -3.78 9.10
N LYS A 39 20.95 -4.89 9.00
CA LYS A 39 20.40 -6.25 9.03
C LYS A 39 19.65 -6.59 10.32
N GLU A 40 19.97 -5.92 11.39
CA GLU A 40 19.31 -6.04 12.69
C GLU A 40 17.84 -5.59 12.70
N LEU A 41 17.41 -4.82 11.69
CA LEU A 41 16.00 -4.43 11.54
C LEU A 41 15.14 -5.55 10.94
N PHE A 42 15.79 -6.57 10.33
CA PHE A 42 15.04 -7.63 9.66
C PHE A 42 14.61 -8.71 10.64
N THR A 43 13.35 -9.11 10.54
CA THR A 43 12.78 -10.24 11.25
C THR A 43 11.99 -11.13 10.30
N LYS A 44 11.92 -12.42 10.62
CA LYS A 44 11.04 -13.40 9.96
C LYS A 44 9.78 -13.67 10.76
N GLU A 45 9.72 -13.15 11.98
CA GLU A 45 8.65 -13.42 12.94
C GLU A 45 7.68 -12.23 13.00
N PHE A 46 6.48 -12.43 12.50
CA PHE A 46 5.42 -11.40 12.53
C PHE A 46 5.09 -10.96 13.97
N ASN A 47 5.19 -11.87 14.91
CA ASN A 47 4.89 -11.60 16.32
C ASN A 47 5.84 -10.58 16.97
N ASP A 48 7.06 -10.39 16.45
CA ASP A 48 7.97 -9.35 16.92
C ASP A 48 7.36 -7.95 16.70
N ILE A 49 6.66 -7.78 15.57
CA ILE A 49 5.99 -6.52 15.22
C ILE A 49 4.66 -6.41 15.95
N LEU A 50 3.89 -7.50 15.99
CA LEU A 50 2.55 -7.50 16.56
C LEU A 50 2.57 -7.17 18.05
N ASN A 51 3.51 -7.76 18.81
CA ASN A 51 3.56 -7.66 20.26
C ASN A 51 4.42 -6.50 20.79
N ASP A 52 5.03 -5.71 19.91
CA ASP A 52 5.85 -4.57 20.32
C ASP A 52 5.02 -3.29 20.42
N ASP A 53 4.79 -2.80 21.63
CA ASP A 53 3.96 -1.61 21.89
C ASP A 53 4.55 -0.30 21.34
N GLU A 54 5.86 -0.26 21.02
CA GLU A 54 6.49 0.91 20.39
C GLU A 54 6.19 1.00 18.88
N VAL A 55 5.70 -0.07 18.25
CA VAL A 55 5.27 -0.07 16.87
C VAL A 55 3.85 0.48 16.77
N SER A 56 3.69 1.67 16.27
CA SER A 56 2.39 2.35 16.12
C SER A 56 1.81 2.27 14.70
N VAL A 57 2.67 2.15 13.69
CA VAL A 57 2.27 2.13 12.27
C VAL A 57 3.02 1.02 11.53
N VAL A 58 2.31 0.28 10.68
CA VAL A 58 2.89 -0.76 9.83
C VAL A 58 2.56 -0.48 8.36
N ALA A 59 3.56 -0.53 7.48
CA ALA A 59 3.38 -0.47 6.03
C ALA A 59 3.31 -1.89 5.46
N GLU A 60 2.13 -2.31 5.01
CA GLU A 60 1.92 -3.56 4.28
C GLU A 60 2.20 -3.34 2.80
N VAL A 61 3.19 -4.05 2.26
CA VAL A 61 3.68 -3.94 0.87
C VAL A 61 3.93 -5.31 0.23
N MET A 62 3.28 -6.35 0.73
CA MET A 62 3.51 -7.72 0.29
C MET A 62 2.85 -8.03 -1.06
N GLY A 63 1.60 -7.63 -1.24
CA GLY A 63 0.78 -8.05 -2.39
C GLY A 63 0.13 -9.43 -2.18
N GLY A 64 -0.95 -9.68 -2.95
CA GLY A 64 -1.81 -10.84 -2.75
C GLY A 64 -2.71 -10.73 -1.52
N LEU A 65 -3.57 -11.74 -1.29
CA LEU A 65 -4.53 -11.71 -0.17
C LEU A 65 -3.92 -12.27 1.11
N HIS A 66 -3.19 -13.37 1.01
CA HIS A 66 -2.66 -14.10 2.15
C HIS A 66 -1.13 -14.14 2.12
N PRO A 67 -0.45 -13.88 3.22
CA PRO A 67 -0.92 -13.61 4.58
C PRO A 67 -1.24 -12.12 4.87
N ALA A 68 -1.33 -11.26 3.85
CA ALA A 68 -1.54 -9.82 4.03
C ALA A 68 -2.81 -9.50 4.82
N TYR A 69 -3.91 -10.24 4.58
CA TYR A 69 -5.16 -10.06 5.31
C TYR A 69 -5.01 -10.40 6.80
N GLU A 70 -4.47 -11.55 7.12
CA GLU A 70 -4.31 -12.01 8.51
C GLU A 70 -3.42 -11.05 9.31
N PHE A 71 -2.33 -10.61 8.70
CA PHE A 71 -1.39 -9.67 9.34
C PHE A 71 -2.05 -8.30 9.53
N THR A 72 -2.68 -7.77 8.50
CA THR A 72 -3.36 -6.46 8.58
C THR A 72 -4.46 -6.48 9.64
N LYS A 73 -5.30 -7.53 9.65
CA LYS A 73 -6.36 -7.70 10.62
C LYS A 73 -5.81 -7.74 12.05
N SER A 74 -4.82 -8.60 12.30
CA SER A 74 -4.20 -8.73 13.62
C SER A 74 -3.57 -7.43 14.12
N LEU A 75 -2.90 -6.69 13.24
CA LEU A 75 -2.32 -5.38 13.58
C LEU A 75 -3.38 -4.36 13.97
N LEU A 76 -4.46 -4.24 13.19
CA LEU A 76 -5.57 -3.33 13.50
C LEU A 76 -6.27 -3.73 14.81
N GLU A 77 -6.51 -5.02 15.04
CA GLU A 77 -7.08 -5.56 16.28
C GLU A 77 -6.20 -5.27 17.50
N ALA A 78 -4.87 -5.28 17.32
CA ALA A 78 -3.88 -4.92 18.33
C ALA A 78 -3.73 -3.40 18.55
N GLY A 79 -4.50 -2.57 17.84
CA GLY A 79 -4.45 -1.11 18.00
C GLY A 79 -3.32 -0.43 17.23
N LYS A 80 -2.76 -1.07 16.20
CA LYS A 80 -1.72 -0.50 15.33
C LYS A 80 -2.34 0.00 14.03
N SER A 81 -1.93 1.18 13.58
CA SER A 81 -2.36 1.72 12.28
C SER A 81 -1.65 0.99 11.14
N VAL A 82 -2.36 0.81 10.01
CA VAL A 82 -1.79 0.15 8.83
C VAL A 82 -1.93 1.02 7.59
N VAL A 83 -0.87 1.04 6.77
CA VAL A 83 -0.83 1.68 5.45
C VAL A 83 -0.58 0.59 4.42
N THR A 84 -1.39 0.50 3.36
CA THR A 84 -1.21 -0.53 2.33
C THR A 84 -1.26 0.04 0.92
N SER A 85 -0.52 -0.61 0.00
CA SER A 85 -0.62 -0.43 -1.46
C SER A 85 -1.34 -1.60 -2.14
N ASN A 86 -1.82 -2.58 -1.39
CA ASN A 86 -2.37 -3.83 -1.87
C ASN A 86 -3.81 -3.66 -2.35
N LYS A 87 -4.00 -3.45 -3.66
CA LYS A 87 -5.31 -3.25 -4.28
C LYS A 87 -6.25 -4.44 -4.09
N GLU A 88 -5.73 -5.67 -4.12
CA GLU A 88 -6.52 -6.89 -3.99
C GLU A 88 -7.06 -7.06 -2.56
N LEU A 89 -6.22 -6.80 -1.57
CA LEU A 89 -6.59 -6.78 -0.16
C LEU A 89 -7.70 -5.76 0.12
N VAL A 90 -7.53 -4.53 -0.38
CA VAL A 90 -8.52 -3.47 -0.19
C VAL A 90 -9.83 -3.77 -0.92
N ALA A 91 -9.77 -4.31 -2.14
CA ALA A 91 -10.96 -4.66 -2.91
C ALA A 91 -11.76 -5.78 -2.24
N THR A 92 -11.09 -6.74 -1.61
CA THR A 92 -11.73 -7.93 -1.02
C THR A 92 -12.18 -7.71 0.42
N TYR A 93 -11.32 -7.13 1.25
CA TYR A 93 -11.51 -7.03 2.70
C TYR A 93 -11.53 -5.59 3.24
N GLY A 94 -11.44 -4.59 2.37
CA GLY A 94 -11.30 -3.18 2.77
C GLY A 94 -12.41 -2.69 3.71
N THR A 95 -13.66 -3.09 3.47
CA THR A 95 -14.78 -2.70 4.33
C THR A 95 -14.63 -3.28 5.75
N GLU A 96 -14.33 -4.57 5.87
CA GLU A 96 -14.11 -5.22 7.17
C GLU A 96 -12.94 -4.60 7.92
N LEU A 97 -11.80 -4.40 7.23
CA LEU A 97 -10.61 -3.81 7.83
C LEU A 97 -10.82 -2.36 8.29
N LEU A 98 -11.61 -1.58 7.55
CA LEU A 98 -12.01 -0.24 7.96
C LEU A 98 -12.92 -0.24 9.19
N GLU A 99 -13.83 -1.21 9.31
CA GLU A 99 -14.69 -1.36 10.49
C GLU A 99 -13.87 -1.71 11.73
N ILE A 100 -12.91 -2.62 11.61
CA ILE A 100 -11.98 -2.97 12.70
C ILE A 100 -11.17 -1.74 13.11
N ALA A 101 -10.56 -1.04 12.14
CA ALA A 101 -9.75 0.15 12.41
C ALA A 101 -10.57 1.23 13.15
N ARG A 102 -11.82 1.46 12.71
CA ARG A 102 -12.73 2.39 13.37
C ARG A 102 -13.07 1.93 14.79
N GLY A 103 -13.37 0.65 14.98
CA GLY A 103 -13.68 0.09 16.30
C GLY A 103 -12.52 0.18 17.29
N LYS A 104 -11.28 0.16 16.80
CA LYS A 104 -10.04 0.25 17.59
C LYS A 104 -9.49 1.68 17.67
N ASN A 105 -10.11 2.66 17.00
CA ASN A 105 -9.66 4.04 16.90
C ASN A 105 -8.22 4.17 16.34
N VAL A 106 -7.90 3.37 15.33
CA VAL A 106 -6.66 3.41 14.56
C VAL A 106 -6.94 3.69 13.09
N ASN A 107 -5.90 3.94 12.30
CA ASN A 107 -6.02 4.28 10.91
C ASN A 107 -5.71 3.08 9.99
N TYR A 108 -6.51 2.94 8.93
CA TYR A 108 -6.22 2.08 7.80
C TYR A 108 -6.17 2.92 6.52
N PHE A 109 -4.96 3.16 6.01
CA PHE A 109 -4.72 4.01 4.85
C PHE A 109 -4.35 3.17 3.62
N PHE A 110 -5.02 3.43 2.51
CA PHE A 110 -4.86 2.67 1.26
C PHE A 110 -4.81 3.55 0.01
N GLU A 111 -4.36 4.81 0.14
CA GLU A 111 -4.22 5.73 -0.99
C GLU A 111 -3.41 5.11 -2.13
N ALA A 112 -2.30 4.43 -1.81
CA ALA A 112 -1.41 3.84 -2.79
C ALA A 112 -1.98 2.58 -3.49
N SER A 113 -3.12 2.06 -3.04
CA SER A 113 -3.82 0.95 -3.70
C SER A 113 -4.67 1.42 -4.90
N VAL A 114 -4.89 2.73 -5.05
CA VAL A 114 -5.73 3.34 -6.09
C VAL A 114 -4.97 4.45 -6.79
N GLY A 115 -4.94 4.45 -8.13
CA GLY A 115 -4.33 5.53 -8.93
C GLY A 115 -2.81 5.62 -8.89
N GLY A 116 -2.11 4.65 -8.28
CA GLY A 116 -0.65 4.64 -8.14
C GLY A 116 -0.15 5.87 -7.37
N GLY A 117 0.68 6.71 -7.98
CA GLY A 117 1.20 7.93 -7.37
C GLY A 117 0.25 9.14 -7.43
N ILE A 118 -0.95 9.00 -8.00
CA ILE A 118 -1.94 10.08 -8.12
C ILE A 118 -2.89 10.02 -6.92
N PRO A 119 -2.92 11.04 -6.06
CA PRO A 119 -3.79 11.03 -4.89
C PRO A 119 -5.26 11.19 -5.29
N ILE A 120 -6.12 10.28 -4.85
CA ILE A 120 -7.56 10.25 -5.16
C ILE A 120 -8.40 10.12 -3.89
N ILE A 121 -8.13 9.12 -3.04
CA ILE A 121 -8.98 8.81 -1.86
C ILE A 121 -8.93 9.94 -0.85
N ARG A 122 -7.73 10.38 -0.49
CA ARG A 122 -7.53 11.44 0.50
C ARG A 122 -8.11 12.78 0.06
N PRO A 123 -7.88 13.28 -1.17
CA PRO A 123 -8.54 14.50 -1.66
C PRO A 123 -10.06 14.39 -1.68
N MET A 124 -10.63 13.26 -2.10
CA MET A 124 -12.08 13.05 -2.07
C MET A 124 -12.62 13.14 -0.64
N HIS A 125 -11.97 12.49 0.31
CA HIS A 125 -12.41 12.50 1.69
C HIS A 125 -12.25 13.88 2.35
N GLN A 126 -11.13 14.56 2.13
CA GLN A 126 -10.84 15.85 2.80
C GLN A 126 -11.56 17.04 2.13
N CYS A 127 -11.59 17.08 0.79
CA CYS A 127 -12.11 18.24 0.07
C CYS A 127 -13.63 18.16 -0.15
N LEU A 128 -14.20 16.96 -0.18
CA LEU A 128 -15.60 16.72 -0.52
C LEU A 128 -16.45 16.20 0.66
N THR A 129 -15.94 16.27 1.89
CA THR A 129 -16.60 15.74 3.09
C THR A 129 -18.03 16.28 3.29
N ALA A 130 -18.28 17.53 2.92
CA ALA A 130 -19.61 18.16 3.03
C ALA A 130 -20.52 17.90 1.82
N ASN A 131 -20.06 17.18 0.80
CA ASN A 131 -20.81 16.94 -0.43
C ASN A 131 -21.35 15.51 -0.48
N ASN A 132 -22.50 15.33 -1.12
CA ASN A 132 -23.01 14.03 -1.51
C ASN A 132 -22.47 13.67 -2.91
N ILE A 133 -21.53 12.74 -2.98
CA ILE A 133 -20.98 12.26 -4.26
C ILE A 133 -22.00 11.32 -4.88
N LEU A 134 -22.62 11.72 -5.98
CA LEU A 134 -23.63 10.94 -6.68
C LEU A 134 -23.02 9.99 -7.72
N LYS A 135 -21.85 10.34 -8.27
CA LYS A 135 -21.20 9.55 -9.33
C LYS A 135 -19.70 9.83 -9.35
N ILE A 136 -18.92 8.78 -9.53
CA ILE A 136 -17.49 8.84 -9.81
C ILE A 136 -17.27 8.21 -11.19
N ALA A 137 -16.52 8.88 -12.07
CA ALA A 137 -16.13 8.36 -13.36
C ALA A 137 -14.68 8.70 -13.65
N GLY A 138 -13.91 7.72 -14.16
CA GLY A 138 -12.50 7.92 -14.45
C GLY A 138 -11.84 6.67 -15.03
N ILE A 139 -10.59 6.82 -15.48
CA ILE A 139 -9.71 5.71 -15.85
C ILE A 139 -8.81 5.45 -14.67
N LEU A 140 -9.14 4.42 -13.89
CA LEU A 140 -8.48 4.12 -12.60
C LEU A 140 -7.42 3.03 -12.70
N ASN A 141 -7.31 2.36 -13.84
CA ASN A 141 -6.33 1.30 -14.07
C ASN A 141 -5.45 1.62 -15.28
N GLY A 142 -4.17 1.93 -15.03
CA GLY A 142 -3.20 2.27 -16.07
C GLY A 142 -2.87 1.10 -16.98
N THR A 143 -2.76 -0.12 -16.45
CA THR A 143 -2.46 -1.34 -17.20
C THR A 143 -3.52 -1.62 -18.26
N THR A 144 -4.79 -1.68 -17.85
CA THR A 144 -5.91 -1.92 -18.75
C THR A 144 -6.02 -0.82 -19.82
N ASN A 145 -5.87 0.44 -19.40
CA ASN A 145 -5.90 1.57 -20.34
C ASN A 145 -4.78 1.47 -21.37
N TYR A 146 -3.56 1.14 -20.98
CA TYR A 146 -2.43 0.94 -21.89
C TYR A 146 -2.72 -0.20 -22.88
N ILE A 147 -3.19 -1.35 -22.43
CA ILE A 147 -3.51 -2.49 -23.28
C ILE A 147 -4.57 -2.11 -24.31
N LEU A 148 -5.67 -1.49 -23.89
CA LEU A 148 -6.74 -1.05 -24.77
C LEU A 148 -6.24 -0.01 -25.79
N ASP A 149 -5.41 0.94 -25.38
CA ASP A 149 -4.81 1.92 -26.30
C ASP A 149 -3.94 1.24 -27.38
N GLN A 150 -3.10 0.26 -27.00
CA GLN A 150 -2.29 -0.49 -27.97
C GLN A 150 -3.16 -1.31 -28.95
N MET A 151 -4.24 -1.91 -28.46
CA MET A 151 -5.18 -2.67 -29.30
C MET A 151 -5.94 -1.75 -30.26
N ILE A 152 -6.48 -0.63 -29.78
CA ILE A 152 -7.34 0.26 -30.57
C ILE A 152 -6.51 1.10 -31.53
N ARG A 153 -5.41 1.71 -31.07
CA ARG A 153 -4.64 2.65 -31.89
C ARG A 153 -3.59 1.98 -32.77
N LYS A 154 -3.02 0.85 -32.32
CA LYS A 154 -1.94 0.17 -33.03
C LYS A 154 -2.33 -1.19 -33.60
N GLY A 155 -3.60 -1.61 -33.43
CA GLY A 155 -4.11 -2.87 -33.94
C GLY A 155 -3.43 -4.12 -33.36
N LYS A 156 -2.79 -4.02 -32.18
CA LYS A 156 -2.15 -5.16 -31.54
C LYS A 156 -3.17 -6.14 -30.98
N THR A 157 -2.80 -7.42 -30.91
CA THR A 157 -3.60 -8.41 -30.14
C THR A 157 -3.45 -8.15 -28.65
N PHE A 158 -4.39 -8.66 -27.86
CA PHE A 158 -4.34 -8.57 -26.40
C PHE A 158 -3.04 -9.13 -25.83
N GLU A 159 -2.63 -10.32 -26.29
CA GLU A 159 -1.43 -11.01 -25.82
C GLU A 159 -0.15 -10.18 -26.10
N THR A 160 -0.08 -9.56 -27.29
CA THR A 160 1.06 -8.71 -27.64
C THR A 160 1.07 -7.44 -26.78
N ALA A 161 -0.07 -6.81 -26.60
CA ALA A 161 -0.21 -5.59 -25.79
C ALA A 161 0.09 -5.86 -24.30
N LEU A 162 -0.36 -7.00 -23.78
CA LEU A 162 -0.07 -7.43 -22.40
C LEU A 162 1.43 -7.68 -22.20
N LYS A 163 2.08 -8.39 -23.13
CA LYS A 163 3.52 -8.65 -23.06
C LYS A 163 4.34 -7.35 -23.09
N ASP A 164 3.94 -6.41 -23.93
CA ASP A 164 4.57 -5.09 -23.98
C ASP A 164 4.37 -4.32 -22.68
N ALA A 165 3.17 -4.37 -22.08
CA ALA A 165 2.88 -3.76 -20.80
C ALA A 165 3.77 -4.35 -19.68
N GLN A 166 3.93 -5.67 -19.65
CA GLN A 166 4.79 -6.35 -18.70
C GLN A 166 6.27 -5.98 -18.89
N ASN A 167 6.77 -5.98 -20.12
CA ASN A 167 8.15 -5.60 -20.43
C ASN A 167 8.48 -4.15 -20.05
N ASN A 168 7.47 -3.26 -20.11
CA ASN A 168 7.62 -1.84 -19.74
C ASN A 168 7.31 -1.57 -18.26
N GLY A 169 7.01 -2.60 -17.46
CA GLY A 169 6.68 -2.45 -16.04
C GLY A 169 5.30 -1.83 -15.76
N PHE A 170 4.40 -1.80 -16.75
CA PHE A 170 3.04 -1.28 -16.61
C PHE A 170 2.03 -2.35 -16.18
N ALA A 171 2.40 -3.61 -16.27
CA ALA A 171 1.61 -4.75 -15.83
C ALA A 171 2.41 -5.66 -14.91
N GLU A 172 1.75 -6.14 -13.87
CA GLU A 172 2.26 -7.21 -13.02
C GLU A 172 2.30 -8.54 -13.79
N ARG A 173 2.90 -9.57 -13.17
CA ARG A 173 3.03 -10.89 -13.79
C ARG A 173 1.66 -11.56 -14.04
N ASN A 174 0.69 -11.29 -13.14
CA ASN A 174 -0.72 -11.67 -13.25
C ASN A 174 -1.57 -10.42 -12.99
N PRO A 175 -1.77 -9.56 -13.99
CA PRO A 175 -2.50 -8.30 -13.84
C PRO A 175 -4.03 -8.51 -13.79
#